data_3e6c5bbf568ae4f32a64c11456225367
#
_entry.id   3e6c5bbf568ae4f32a64c11456225367
#
_cell.length_a   1.000
_cell.length_b   1.000
_cell.length_c   1.000
_cell.angle_alpha   90.00
_cell.angle_beta   90.00
_cell.angle_gamma   90.00
#
_symmetry.space_group_name_H-M   'P 1'
#
loop_
_entity.id
_entity.type
_entity.pdbx_description
1 polymer ?
#
loop_
_entity_poly.entity_id
_entity_poly.type
_entity_poly.pdbx_seq_one_letter_code
_entity_poly.pdbx_strand_id
1 'polypeptide(L)'
;MEEILIILRIYLILYSINLKQMIPEIRIEEYNYDLPDGRIAKYPLPERDSSKLLCFRNGRTETYRFTDMPSLLPEDSMIIFNDTKVVPARLHFQRKSGAHIEIFCLEPVDPEEYVMMFAVTGSCRWKCIVGNVKRWKNDTLNLYNPFDDETIAAMNLKADLIERTAETSVVEFTWCDSIPFSRVLEICGSVPIPPYLNRDTEEIDLERYQTLYARYRGSVAAPTAGLHFTENVLEAIRNKGICIDTVCLHVGAGTFLPVKSSLVSEHTMHREPFVVTADFLRRLIAHQGKLVAVGTTSVRTLESLYYIGVNCIEKGYPHDVGQWDPYIRSYGYSLTEALNAIISYMDAKGLDQLQAGTRIIIVPGYDFKIVDVLVTNFHQPQSTLLLLISAFLKGEWKQVYDYALGNDFRFLSYGDSSILFRE
;
A
#
# COMPACT_ATOMS: atom_id res chain seq x y z
N MET A 1 32.00 -7.31 33.36
CA MET A 1 30.67 -6.88 32.84
C MET A 1 30.75 -5.54 32.13
N GLU A 2 31.39 -4.51 32.68
CA GLU A 2 31.55 -3.19 32.02
C GLU A 2 32.32 -3.24 30.71
N GLU A 3 33.39 -4.00 30.59
CA GLU A 3 34.16 -4.14 29.34
C GLU A 3 33.36 -4.79 28.23
N ILE A 4 32.52 -5.79 28.53
CA ILE A 4 31.65 -6.42 27.55
C ILE A 4 30.56 -5.44 27.06
N LEU A 5 30.04 -4.59 27.96
CA LEU A 5 29.09 -3.54 27.62
C LEU A 5 29.69 -2.46 26.71
N ILE A 6 30.93 -2.11 26.94
CA ILE A 6 31.69 -1.13 26.13
C ILE A 6 31.94 -1.72 24.73
N ILE A 7 32.39 -2.96 24.65
CA ILE A 7 32.63 -3.66 23.37
C ILE A 7 31.31 -3.78 22.56
N LEU A 8 30.20 -4.15 23.20
CA LEU A 8 28.90 -4.21 22.59
C LEU A 8 28.44 -2.83 22.09
N ARG A 9 28.64 -1.77 22.85
CA ARG A 9 28.32 -0.39 22.42
C ARG A 9 29.20 0.05 21.25
N ILE A 10 30.49 -0.21 21.26
CA ILE A 10 31.40 0.10 20.15
C ILE A 10 30.97 -0.71 18.90
N TYR A 11 30.69 -2.00 19.06
CA TYR A 11 30.19 -2.84 17.96
C TYR A 11 28.87 -2.31 17.36
N LEU A 12 27.89 -1.91 18.18
CA LEU A 12 26.64 -1.33 17.76
C LEU A 12 26.83 0.03 17.05
N ILE A 13 27.77 0.86 17.53
CA ILE A 13 28.10 2.13 16.88
C ILE A 13 28.77 1.89 15.54
N LEU A 14 29.78 1.02 15.46
CA LEU A 14 30.43 0.68 14.19
C LEU A 14 29.47 0.01 13.21
N TYR A 15 28.58 -0.87 13.68
CA TYR A 15 27.55 -1.48 12.88
C TYR A 15 26.57 -0.45 12.34
N SER A 16 26.15 0.53 13.15
CA SER A 16 25.26 1.61 12.73
C SER A 16 25.90 2.57 11.72
N ILE A 17 27.23 2.82 11.86
CA ILE A 17 28.00 3.64 10.90
C ILE A 17 28.14 2.91 9.58
N ASN A 18 28.49 1.63 9.59
CA ASN A 18 28.57 0.80 8.37
C ASN A 18 27.21 0.68 7.66
N LEU A 19 26.12 0.48 8.39
CA LEU A 19 24.76 0.49 7.84
C LEU A 19 24.45 1.81 7.14
N LYS A 20 24.76 2.95 7.76
CA LYS A 20 24.54 4.26 7.14
C LYS A 20 25.32 4.46 5.85
N GLN A 21 26.52 3.88 5.72
CA GLN A 21 27.34 3.97 4.50
C GLN A 21 26.81 3.09 3.35
N MET A 22 25.99 2.08 3.64
CA MET A 22 25.39 1.18 2.63
C MET A 22 24.03 1.68 2.13
N ILE A 23 23.37 2.56 2.88
CA ILE A 23 22.08 3.15 2.49
C ILE A 23 22.34 4.23 1.42
N PRO A 24 21.67 4.19 0.28
CA PRO A 24 21.81 5.21 -0.75
C PRO A 24 21.50 6.62 -0.22
N GLU A 25 22.41 7.55 -0.43
CA GLU A 25 22.18 8.97 -0.11
C GLU A 25 21.37 9.62 -1.24
N ILE A 26 20.06 9.70 -1.05
CA ILE A 26 19.12 10.22 -2.04
C ILE A 26 18.43 11.45 -1.47
N ARG A 27 18.50 12.56 -2.21
CA ARG A 27 17.76 13.79 -1.91
C ARG A 27 16.38 13.74 -2.54
N ILE A 28 15.34 13.86 -1.74
CA ILE A 28 13.97 13.76 -2.24
C ILE A 28 13.62 14.88 -3.23
N GLU A 29 14.27 16.04 -3.13
CA GLU A 29 14.09 17.17 -4.03
C GLU A 29 14.48 16.87 -5.49
N GLU A 30 15.36 15.89 -5.75
CA GLU A 30 15.74 15.44 -7.09
C GLU A 30 14.60 14.71 -7.82
N TYR A 31 13.61 14.27 -7.06
CA TYR A 31 12.39 13.58 -7.51
C TYR A 31 11.18 14.51 -7.47
N ASN A 32 11.44 15.79 -7.75
CA ASN A 32 10.43 16.82 -7.90
C ASN A 32 10.09 17.05 -9.37
N TYR A 33 8.85 17.37 -9.63
CA TYR A 33 8.36 17.86 -10.92
C TYR A 33 7.16 18.78 -10.69
N ASP A 34 6.85 19.65 -11.62
CA ASP A 34 5.70 20.54 -11.53
C ASP A 34 4.42 19.77 -11.89
N LEU A 35 3.54 19.55 -10.90
CA LEU A 35 2.24 18.90 -11.08
C LEU A 35 1.14 19.97 -10.94
N PRO A 36 0.60 20.50 -12.04
CA PRO A 36 -0.50 21.46 -11.98
C PRO A 36 -1.77 20.82 -11.37
N ASP A 37 -2.48 21.55 -10.50
CA ASP A 37 -3.73 21.06 -9.87
C ASP A 37 -4.77 20.59 -10.91
N GLY A 38 -4.83 21.25 -12.07
CA GLY A 38 -5.70 20.85 -13.17
C GLY A 38 -5.37 19.49 -13.81
N ARG A 39 -4.18 18.92 -13.52
CA ARG A 39 -3.82 17.57 -13.95
C ARG A 39 -4.23 16.48 -12.94
N ILE A 40 -4.57 16.85 -11.71
CA ILE A 40 -5.03 15.91 -10.70
C ILE A 40 -6.50 15.55 -10.98
N ALA A 41 -6.73 14.29 -11.29
CA ALA A 41 -8.09 13.80 -11.53
C ALA A 41 -8.86 13.69 -10.21
N LYS A 42 -9.74 14.65 -9.95
CA LYS A 42 -10.56 14.69 -8.73
C LYS A 42 -11.70 13.67 -8.74
N TYR A 43 -12.13 13.23 -9.93
CA TYR A 43 -13.20 12.25 -10.15
C TYR A 43 -12.78 11.18 -11.14
N PRO A 44 -13.32 9.96 -11.01
CA PRO A 44 -13.12 8.90 -11.98
C PRO A 44 -13.80 9.25 -13.31
N LEU A 45 -13.33 8.66 -14.40
CA LEU A 45 -14.06 8.66 -15.68
C LEU A 45 -15.37 7.85 -15.57
N PRO A 46 -16.39 8.12 -16.37
CA PRO A 46 -17.60 7.29 -16.40
C PRO A 46 -17.26 5.81 -16.57
N GLU A 47 -16.50 5.48 -17.61
CA GLU A 47 -15.99 4.13 -17.86
C GLU A 47 -14.56 4.00 -17.31
N ARG A 48 -14.30 2.97 -16.48
CA ARG A 48 -12.99 2.76 -15.81
C ARG A 48 -11.85 2.59 -16.81
N ASP A 49 -12.07 1.84 -17.89
CA ASP A 49 -11.11 1.47 -18.91
C ASP A 49 -10.99 2.47 -20.08
N SER A 50 -11.74 3.57 -20.03
CA SER A 50 -11.62 4.65 -21.01
C SER A 50 -10.42 5.58 -20.76
N SER A 51 -9.69 5.38 -19.67
CA SER A 51 -8.48 6.14 -19.34
C SER A 51 -7.38 5.95 -20.39
N LYS A 52 -6.49 6.94 -20.50
CA LYS A 52 -5.25 6.78 -21.27
C LYS A 52 -4.32 5.79 -20.60
N LEU A 53 -3.53 5.10 -21.41
CA LEU A 53 -2.46 4.22 -20.98
C LEU A 53 -1.16 4.64 -21.63
N LEU A 54 -0.18 5.07 -20.85
CA LEU A 54 1.17 5.31 -21.32
C LEU A 54 1.92 3.98 -21.34
N CYS A 55 2.50 3.61 -22.48
CA CYS A 55 3.41 2.47 -22.60
C CYS A 55 4.86 2.97 -22.69
N PHE A 56 5.70 2.52 -21.76
CA PHE A 56 7.15 2.75 -21.84
C PHE A 56 7.87 1.41 -22.03
N ARG A 57 8.53 1.27 -23.18
CA ARG A 57 9.27 0.06 -23.57
C ARG A 57 10.45 0.42 -24.47
N ASN A 58 11.63 -0.14 -24.23
CA ASN A 58 12.85 0.07 -25.03
C ASN A 58 13.18 1.57 -25.20
N GLY A 59 13.11 2.36 -24.11
CA GLY A 59 13.38 3.79 -24.12
C GLY A 59 12.35 4.64 -24.89
N ARG A 60 11.21 4.05 -25.33
CA ARG A 60 10.15 4.75 -26.08
C ARG A 60 8.88 4.87 -25.28
N THR A 61 8.23 6.01 -25.42
CA THR A 61 6.97 6.33 -24.78
C THR A 61 5.87 6.50 -25.82
N GLU A 62 4.79 5.76 -25.69
CA GLU A 62 3.63 5.76 -26.60
C GLU A 62 2.32 5.87 -25.81
N THR A 63 1.28 6.43 -26.44
CA THR A 63 -0.05 6.58 -25.84
C THR A 63 -1.02 5.58 -26.43
N TYR A 64 -1.72 4.89 -25.54
CA TYR A 64 -2.80 3.93 -25.81
C TYR A 64 -4.05 4.28 -24.98
N ARG A 65 -5.10 3.51 -25.14
CA ARG A 65 -6.22 3.44 -24.18
C ARG A 65 -6.01 2.25 -23.25
N PHE A 66 -6.61 2.29 -22.06
CA PHE A 66 -6.46 1.18 -21.11
C PHE A 66 -7.06 -0.12 -21.66
N THR A 67 -8.09 -0.03 -22.52
CA THR A 67 -8.67 -1.16 -23.28
C THR A 67 -7.65 -1.89 -24.16
N ASP A 68 -6.55 -1.24 -24.56
CA ASP A 68 -5.50 -1.84 -25.40
C ASP A 68 -4.49 -2.63 -24.57
N MET A 69 -4.51 -2.50 -23.23
CA MET A 69 -3.53 -3.09 -22.31
C MET A 69 -3.36 -4.61 -22.51
N PRO A 70 -4.41 -5.42 -22.73
CA PRO A 70 -4.23 -6.85 -22.98
C PRO A 70 -3.33 -7.15 -24.19
N SER A 71 -3.37 -6.30 -25.23
CA SER A 71 -2.52 -6.47 -26.43
C SER A 71 -1.04 -6.18 -26.17
N LEU A 72 -0.74 -5.31 -25.19
CA LEU A 72 0.61 -4.89 -24.83
C LEU A 72 1.32 -5.90 -23.91
N LEU A 73 0.55 -6.74 -23.19
CA LEU A 73 1.11 -7.75 -22.29
C LEU A 73 1.83 -8.86 -23.09
N PRO A 74 3.00 -9.33 -22.61
CA PRO A 74 3.64 -10.53 -23.18
C PRO A 74 2.72 -11.78 -23.06
N GLU A 75 2.74 -12.65 -24.06
CA GLU A 75 1.83 -13.81 -24.13
C GLU A 75 2.04 -14.81 -22.99
N ASP A 76 3.27 -14.97 -22.54
CA ASP A 76 3.69 -15.88 -21.49
C ASP A 76 3.76 -15.20 -20.11
N SER A 77 3.00 -14.13 -19.88
CA SER A 77 3.05 -13.41 -18.60
C SER A 77 2.09 -13.97 -17.56
N MET A 78 2.41 -13.70 -16.28
CA MET A 78 1.50 -13.81 -15.15
C MET A 78 1.25 -12.40 -14.60
N ILE A 79 -0.01 -11.98 -14.53
CA ILE A 79 -0.40 -10.68 -13.99
C ILE A 79 -0.90 -10.84 -12.55
N ILE A 80 -0.36 -10.03 -11.64
CA ILE A 80 -0.59 -10.15 -10.20
C ILE A 80 -1.21 -8.87 -9.65
N PHE A 81 -2.38 -9.03 -9.03
CA PHE A 81 -3.17 -7.96 -8.44
C PHE A 81 -3.06 -7.94 -6.91
N ASN A 82 -3.32 -6.79 -6.31
CA ASN A 82 -3.59 -6.69 -4.88
C ASN A 82 -5.10 -6.71 -4.66
N ASP A 83 -5.65 -7.78 -4.09
CA ASP A 83 -7.09 -7.98 -3.89
C ASP A 83 -7.63 -7.47 -2.55
N THR A 84 -6.86 -6.61 -1.89
CA THR A 84 -7.32 -5.93 -0.67
C THR A 84 -8.55 -5.08 -0.92
N LYS A 85 -9.45 -5.04 0.07
CA LYS A 85 -10.68 -4.25 0.06
C LYS A 85 -10.58 -3.06 1.00
N VAL A 86 -10.91 -1.87 0.48
CA VAL A 86 -10.96 -0.65 1.29
C VAL A 86 -12.09 -0.72 2.29
N VAL A 87 -11.80 -0.36 3.54
CA VAL A 87 -12.78 -0.24 4.60
C VAL A 87 -13.11 1.23 4.84
N PRO A 88 -14.36 1.59 5.23
CA PRO A 88 -14.75 2.97 5.52
C PRO A 88 -14.14 3.41 6.87
N ALA A 89 -12.83 3.59 6.90
CA ALA A 89 -12.04 3.80 8.11
C ALA A 89 -12.02 5.25 8.62
N ARG A 90 -12.82 6.15 8.02
CA ARG A 90 -12.97 7.55 8.44
C ARG A 90 -14.27 7.73 9.16
N LEU A 91 -14.19 8.15 10.45
CA LEU A 91 -15.32 8.31 11.35
C LEU A 91 -15.46 9.77 11.78
N HIS A 92 -16.68 10.26 11.85
CA HIS A 92 -16.98 11.62 12.26
C HIS A 92 -17.65 11.62 13.64
N PHE A 93 -17.07 12.35 14.55
CA PHE A 93 -17.55 12.48 15.92
C PHE A 93 -17.88 13.93 16.26
N GLN A 94 -18.65 14.11 17.34
CA GLN A 94 -19.00 15.40 17.86
C GLN A 94 -18.80 15.45 19.38
N ARG A 95 -18.23 16.53 19.86
CA ARG A 95 -18.18 16.85 21.29
C ARG A 95 -19.53 17.35 21.76
N LYS A 96 -19.78 17.27 23.07
CA LYS A 96 -20.97 17.92 23.72
C LYS A 96 -21.06 19.42 23.43
N SER A 97 -19.96 20.10 23.14
CA SER A 97 -19.90 21.51 22.76
C SER A 97 -20.26 21.79 21.29
N GLY A 98 -20.58 20.75 20.49
CA GLY A 98 -20.87 20.87 19.07
C GLY A 98 -19.64 20.82 18.15
N ALA A 99 -18.41 20.76 18.68
CA ALA A 99 -17.22 20.71 17.85
C ALA A 99 -17.08 19.35 17.15
N HIS A 100 -16.86 19.38 15.83
CA HIS A 100 -16.64 18.18 15.01
C HIS A 100 -15.19 17.74 15.08
N ILE A 101 -15.00 16.43 15.25
CA ILE A 101 -13.71 15.73 15.28
C ILE A 101 -13.77 14.59 14.27
N GLU A 102 -12.88 14.61 13.28
CA GLU A 102 -12.69 13.52 12.36
C GLU A 102 -11.61 12.56 12.89
N ILE A 103 -11.88 11.26 12.87
CA ILE A 103 -10.94 10.22 13.28
C ILE A 103 -10.73 9.28 12.12
N PHE A 104 -9.50 9.18 11.64
CA PHE A 104 -9.10 8.30 10.56
C PHE A 104 -8.24 7.16 11.11
N CYS A 105 -8.78 5.92 11.09
CA CYS A 105 -8.10 4.72 11.54
C CYS A 105 -6.96 4.36 10.59
N LEU A 106 -5.73 4.17 11.12
CA LEU A 106 -4.53 3.85 10.34
C LEU A 106 -4.10 2.40 10.51
N GLU A 107 -3.85 2.02 11.77
CA GLU A 107 -3.27 0.74 12.14
C GLU A 107 -3.98 0.21 13.40
N PRO A 108 -4.28 -1.10 13.47
CA PRO A 108 -4.79 -1.72 14.69
C PRO A 108 -3.74 -1.69 15.80
N VAL A 109 -4.18 -1.51 17.06
CA VAL A 109 -3.32 -1.51 18.24
C VAL A 109 -3.72 -2.62 19.20
N ASP A 110 -5.01 -2.81 19.43
CA ASP A 110 -5.52 -3.85 20.30
C ASP A 110 -6.94 -4.26 19.83
N PRO A 111 -7.07 -5.49 19.28
CA PRO A 111 -6.01 -6.44 18.86
C PRO A 111 -5.12 -5.90 17.73
N GLU A 112 -3.85 -6.35 17.67
CA GLU A 112 -2.88 -5.88 16.65
C GLU A 112 -3.14 -6.47 15.25
N GLU A 113 -3.74 -7.66 15.17
CA GLU A 113 -4.00 -8.33 13.90
C GLU A 113 -5.29 -7.83 13.24
N TYR A 114 -5.22 -7.47 11.95
CA TYR A 114 -6.37 -6.94 11.20
C TYR A 114 -7.59 -7.87 11.22
N VAL A 115 -7.39 -9.18 11.06
CA VAL A 115 -8.49 -10.16 11.05
C VAL A 115 -9.20 -10.16 12.40
N MET A 116 -8.44 -10.19 13.49
CA MET A 116 -8.99 -10.14 14.85
C MET A 116 -9.63 -8.78 15.14
N MET A 117 -8.99 -7.70 14.70
CA MET A 117 -9.49 -6.33 14.85
C MET A 117 -10.85 -6.12 14.20
N PHE A 118 -11.06 -6.67 13.00
CA PHE A 118 -12.35 -6.53 12.30
C PHE A 118 -13.44 -7.45 12.88
N ALA A 119 -13.06 -8.51 13.57
CA ALA A 119 -13.99 -9.44 14.22
C ALA A 119 -14.32 -9.09 15.68
N VAL A 120 -13.52 -8.22 16.32
CA VAL A 120 -13.72 -7.85 17.73
C VAL A 120 -15.07 -7.16 17.95
N THR A 121 -15.67 -7.37 19.11
CA THR A 121 -16.94 -6.77 19.52
C THR A 121 -16.75 -5.94 20.80
N GLY A 122 -17.55 -4.90 20.96
CA GLY A 122 -17.62 -4.07 22.17
C GLY A 122 -16.56 -2.97 22.25
N SER A 123 -15.27 -3.27 22.09
CA SER A 123 -14.22 -2.26 22.11
C SER A 123 -12.98 -2.67 21.34
N CYS A 124 -12.22 -1.65 20.87
CA CYS A 124 -10.91 -1.85 20.24
C CYS A 124 -10.09 -0.56 20.27
N ARG A 125 -8.78 -0.68 20.02
CA ARG A 125 -7.86 0.46 19.94
C ARG A 125 -7.20 0.55 18.59
N TRP A 126 -7.21 1.76 18.05
CA TRP A 126 -6.57 2.08 16.78
C TRP A 126 -5.60 3.24 16.91
N LYS A 127 -4.52 3.16 16.19
CA LYS A 127 -3.68 4.33 15.87
C LYS A 127 -4.36 5.11 14.77
N CYS A 128 -4.60 6.40 15.01
CA CYS A 128 -5.43 7.25 14.17
C CYS A 128 -4.75 8.58 13.83
N ILE A 129 -5.10 9.17 12.69
CA ILE A 129 -4.98 10.61 12.47
C ILE A 129 -6.28 11.25 12.96
N VAL A 130 -6.17 12.30 13.75
CA VAL A 130 -7.32 13.00 14.31
C VAL A 130 -7.35 14.43 13.81
N GLY A 131 -8.35 14.76 12.99
CA GLY A 131 -8.61 16.11 12.54
C GLY A 131 -9.07 16.99 13.70
N ASN A 132 -8.57 18.24 13.75
CA ASN A 132 -8.89 19.18 14.84
C ASN A 132 -8.56 18.65 16.26
N VAL A 133 -7.57 17.77 16.40
CA VAL A 133 -7.20 17.11 17.67
C VAL A 133 -6.97 18.12 18.83
N LYS A 134 -6.56 19.37 18.54
CA LYS A 134 -6.41 20.43 19.54
C LYS A 134 -7.73 20.83 20.21
N ARG A 135 -8.86 20.54 19.55
CA ARG A 135 -10.21 20.80 20.07
C ARG A 135 -10.72 19.63 20.92
N TRP A 136 -10.10 18.47 20.88
CA TRP A 136 -10.44 17.33 21.72
C TRP A 136 -9.78 17.48 23.10
N LYS A 137 -10.58 17.64 24.15
CA LYS A 137 -10.14 17.90 25.53
C LYS A 137 -10.28 16.67 26.45
N ASN A 138 -9.95 15.48 25.97
CA ASN A 138 -10.05 14.21 26.70
C ASN A 138 -11.47 13.87 27.21
N ASP A 139 -12.50 14.45 26.62
CA ASP A 139 -13.89 14.04 26.82
C ASP A 139 -14.25 12.92 25.82
N THR A 140 -15.10 12.00 26.24
CA THR A 140 -15.65 10.97 25.36
C THR A 140 -16.45 11.63 24.24
N LEU A 141 -16.13 11.30 23.00
CA LEU A 141 -16.85 11.77 21.83
C LEU A 141 -18.01 10.81 21.51
N ASN A 142 -19.11 11.39 21.03
CA ASN A 142 -20.21 10.61 20.45
C ASN A 142 -20.13 10.67 18.92
N LEU A 143 -20.54 9.60 18.26
CA LEU A 143 -20.64 9.57 16.80
C LEU A 143 -21.53 10.72 16.31
N TYR A 144 -21.11 11.38 15.24
CA TYR A 144 -21.89 12.42 14.59
C TYR A 144 -22.99 11.79 13.74
N ASN A 145 -24.25 12.07 14.07
CA ASN A 145 -25.43 11.56 13.38
C ASN A 145 -26.37 12.72 13.04
N PRO A 146 -26.13 13.47 11.97
CA PRO A 146 -26.84 14.69 11.64
C PRO A 146 -28.28 14.47 11.18
N PHE A 147 -28.65 13.25 10.78
CA PHE A 147 -29.95 12.87 10.25
C PHE A 147 -30.77 12.05 11.22
N ASP A 148 -30.31 11.89 12.46
CA ASP A 148 -30.93 11.07 13.51
C ASP A 148 -31.25 9.63 13.02
N ASP A 149 -30.36 9.06 12.21
CA ASP A 149 -30.49 7.70 11.71
C ASP A 149 -30.47 6.71 12.88
N GLU A 150 -31.56 5.95 13.01
CA GLU A 150 -31.78 5.01 14.11
C GLU A 150 -30.74 3.86 14.08
N THR A 151 -30.28 3.43 12.90
CA THR A 151 -29.26 2.39 12.75
C THR A 151 -27.93 2.86 13.29
N ILE A 152 -27.54 4.09 12.96
CA ILE A 152 -26.31 4.74 13.46
C ILE A 152 -26.44 4.98 14.97
N ALA A 153 -27.57 5.46 15.45
CA ALA A 153 -27.81 5.72 16.87
C ALA A 153 -27.72 4.42 17.70
N ALA A 154 -28.25 3.30 17.17
CA ALA A 154 -28.21 2.00 17.82
C ALA A 154 -26.79 1.46 18.02
N MET A 155 -25.80 1.88 17.23
CA MET A 155 -24.40 1.50 17.43
C MET A 155 -23.82 2.04 18.72
N ASN A 156 -24.32 3.17 19.22
CA ASN A 156 -23.80 3.86 20.42
C ASN A 156 -22.27 4.01 20.39
N LEU A 157 -21.73 4.26 19.19
CA LEU A 157 -20.28 4.33 18.99
C LEU A 157 -19.71 5.57 19.66
N LYS A 158 -18.70 5.36 20.48
CA LYS A 158 -17.97 6.39 21.22
C LYS A 158 -16.48 6.29 20.94
N ALA A 159 -15.77 7.38 21.16
CA ALA A 159 -14.31 7.43 21.04
C ALA A 159 -13.67 8.14 22.21
N ASP A 160 -12.62 7.54 22.77
CA ASP A 160 -11.82 8.09 23.86
C ASP A 160 -10.34 8.19 23.41
N LEU A 161 -9.71 9.31 23.75
CA LEU A 161 -8.30 9.55 23.45
C LEU A 161 -7.43 8.90 24.53
N ILE A 162 -6.67 7.86 24.15
CA ILE A 162 -5.79 7.12 25.06
C ILE A 162 -4.39 7.72 25.09
N GLU A 163 -3.83 7.98 23.91
CA GLU A 163 -2.48 8.53 23.78
C GLU A 163 -2.41 9.51 22.61
N ARG A 164 -1.52 10.48 22.72
CA ARG A 164 -1.29 11.46 21.67
C ARG A 164 0.19 11.64 21.41
N THR A 165 0.61 11.51 20.15
CA THR A 165 1.94 11.85 19.67
C THR A 165 1.90 13.13 18.82
N ALA A 166 3.03 13.50 18.23
CA ALA A 166 3.10 14.67 17.34
C ALA A 166 2.28 14.50 16.05
N GLU A 167 2.17 13.27 15.55
CA GLU A 167 1.58 12.98 14.25
C GLU A 167 0.30 12.11 14.32
N THR A 168 0.18 11.27 15.33
CA THR A 168 -0.90 10.31 15.49
C THR A 168 -1.46 10.28 16.90
N SER A 169 -2.57 9.59 17.10
CA SER A 169 -3.19 9.34 18.40
C SER A 169 -3.62 7.89 18.50
N VAL A 170 -3.60 7.33 19.71
CA VAL A 170 -4.28 6.06 20.00
C VAL A 170 -5.67 6.38 20.51
N VAL A 171 -6.68 5.86 19.82
CA VAL A 171 -8.09 6.05 20.12
C VAL A 171 -8.71 4.72 20.48
N GLU A 172 -9.43 4.68 21.60
CA GLU A 172 -10.29 3.57 21.96
C GLU A 172 -11.71 3.83 21.47
N PHE A 173 -12.24 2.88 20.70
CA PHE A 173 -13.63 2.89 20.28
C PHE A 173 -14.41 1.91 21.14
N THR A 174 -15.62 2.32 21.53
CA THR A 174 -16.59 1.47 22.26
C THR A 174 -17.96 1.55 21.60
N TRP A 175 -18.65 0.42 21.50
CA TRP A 175 -19.97 0.35 20.82
C TRP A 175 -20.83 -0.78 21.39
N CYS A 176 -22.00 -1.03 20.80
CA CYS A 176 -22.89 -2.13 21.18
C CYS A 176 -22.21 -3.51 21.02
N ASP A 177 -22.21 -4.33 22.08
CA ASP A 177 -21.40 -5.55 22.25
C ASP A 177 -21.65 -6.66 21.22
N SER A 178 -22.75 -6.63 20.48
CA SER A 178 -23.15 -7.74 19.59
C SER A 178 -22.64 -7.60 18.13
N ILE A 179 -21.95 -6.51 17.79
CA ILE A 179 -21.62 -6.16 16.41
C ILE A 179 -20.11 -6.12 16.23
N PRO A 180 -19.53 -6.83 15.23
CA PRO A 180 -18.11 -6.76 14.95
C PRO A 180 -17.70 -5.38 14.43
N PHE A 181 -16.47 -4.94 14.73
CA PHE A 181 -15.98 -3.61 14.34
C PHE A 181 -16.04 -3.35 12.84
N SER A 182 -15.82 -4.40 12.02
CA SER A 182 -16.00 -4.28 10.57
C SER A 182 -17.40 -3.78 10.18
N ARG A 183 -18.43 -4.23 10.89
CA ARG A 183 -19.82 -3.80 10.64
C ARG A 183 -20.07 -2.39 11.18
N VAL A 184 -19.45 -2.03 12.30
CA VAL A 184 -19.48 -0.64 12.82
C VAL A 184 -18.90 0.32 11.78
N LEU A 185 -17.74 0.00 11.19
CA LEU A 185 -17.14 0.82 10.14
C LEU A 185 -18.04 0.94 8.90
N GLU A 186 -18.70 -0.16 8.49
CA GLU A 186 -19.62 -0.12 7.34
C GLU A 186 -20.82 0.80 7.54
N ILE A 187 -21.35 0.85 8.76
CA ILE A 187 -22.55 1.63 9.10
C ILE A 187 -22.19 3.09 9.38
N CYS A 188 -21.09 3.31 10.12
CA CYS A 188 -20.77 4.61 10.68
C CYS A 188 -19.65 5.35 9.94
N GLY A 189 -18.87 4.64 9.14
CA GLY A 189 -17.68 5.17 8.49
C GLY A 189 -17.91 5.68 7.08
N SER A 190 -16.97 6.48 6.61
CA SER A 190 -16.85 6.89 5.21
C SER A 190 -15.53 6.38 4.60
N VAL A 191 -15.54 6.13 3.28
CA VAL A 191 -14.34 5.71 2.55
C VAL A 191 -13.31 6.84 2.59
N PRO A 192 -12.08 6.58 3.04
CA PRO A 192 -11.04 7.59 3.07
C PRO A 192 -10.47 7.80 1.66
N ILE A 193 -10.89 8.85 0.99
CA ILE A 193 -10.24 9.26 -0.26
C ILE A 193 -8.97 10.06 0.04
N PRO A 194 -7.97 10.04 -0.88
CA PRO A 194 -6.72 10.75 -0.68
C PRO A 194 -6.89 12.26 -0.52
N PRO A 195 -6.12 12.91 0.40
CA PRO A 195 -6.23 14.35 0.66
C PRO A 195 -5.98 15.26 -0.56
N TYR A 196 -5.14 14.82 -1.51
CA TYR A 196 -4.83 15.59 -2.71
C TYR A 196 -6.02 15.73 -3.70
N LEU A 197 -7.10 14.95 -3.51
CA LEU A 197 -8.33 15.14 -4.27
C LEU A 197 -9.03 16.45 -3.88
N ASN A 198 -8.72 16.99 -2.69
CA ASN A 198 -9.19 18.29 -2.19
C ASN A 198 -10.71 18.46 -2.30
N ARG A 199 -11.43 17.42 -1.92
CA ARG A 199 -12.90 17.36 -1.82
C ARG A 199 -13.31 16.37 -0.74
N ASP A 200 -14.54 16.44 -0.30
CA ASP A 200 -15.13 15.46 0.59
C ASP A 200 -15.43 14.14 -0.17
N THR A 201 -15.58 13.07 0.61
CA THR A 201 -16.03 11.77 0.08
C THR A 201 -17.49 11.88 -0.34
N GLU A 202 -17.81 11.37 -1.52
CA GLU A 202 -19.14 11.31 -2.08
C GLU A 202 -19.60 9.85 -2.21
N GLU A 203 -20.90 9.62 -2.41
CA GLU A 203 -21.47 8.27 -2.54
C GLU A 203 -20.81 7.46 -3.66
N ILE A 204 -20.46 8.12 -4.75
CA ILE A 204 -19.74 7.50 -5.87
C ILE A 204 -18.41 6.86 -5.46
N ASP A 205 -17.73 7.37 -4.45
CA ASP A 205 -16.44 6.85 -3.99
C ASP A 205 -16.58 5.48 -3.31
N LEU A 206 -17.74 5.16 -2.73
CA LEU A 206 -18.00 3.85 -2.13
C LEU A 206 -17.80 2.72 -3.14
N GLU A 207 -18.21 2.95 -4.38
CA GLU A 207 -18.06 1.98 -5.45
C GLU A 207 -16.78 2.22 -6.28
N ARG A 208 -16.47 3.49 -6.59
CA ARG A 208 -15.43 3.82 -7.57
C ARG A 208 -14.02 3.80 -6.98
N TYR A 209 -13.86 4.01 -5.66
CA TYR A 209 -12.58 3.87 -4.97
C TYR A 209 -12.34 2.43 -4.46
N GLN A 210 -12.76 1.46 -5.29
CA GLN A 210 -12.65 0.02 -5.04
C GLN A 210 -12.35 -0.72 -6.34
N THR A 211 -11.48 -1.74 -6.30
CA THR A 211 -11.23 -2.61 -7.46
C THR A 211 -12.33 -3.66 -7.61
N LEU A 212 -12.56 -4.14 -8.84
CA LEU A 212 -13.56 -5.18 -9.11
C LEU A 212 -13.25 -6.51 -8.43
N TYR A 213 -11.98 -6.79 -8.20
CA TYR A 213 -11.49 -8.04 -7.63
C TYR A 213 -11.18 -7.94 -6.13
N ALA A 214 -11.55 -6.84 -5.46
CA ALA A 214 -11.33 -6.65 -4.03
C ALA A 214 -12.10 -7.69 -3.19
N ARG A 215 -11.39 -8.43 -2.33
CA ARG A 215 -11.93 -9.54 -1.52
C ARG A 215 -11.72 -9.35 -0.03
N TYR A 216 -10.46 -9.09 0.38
CA TYR A 216 -10.06 -9.13 1.79
C TYR A 216 -10.07 -7.73 2.39
N ARG A 217 -10.97 -7.49 3.36
CA ARG A 217 -11.09 -6.21 4.07
C ARG A 217 -9.85 -5.96 4.93
N GLY A 218 -9.36 -4.72 4.96
CA GLY A 218 -8.22 -4.36 5.80
C GLY A 218 -7.44 -3.14 5.33
N SER A 219 -7.73 -2.64 4.13
CA SER A 219 -7.03 -1.51 3.56
C SER A 219 -7.76 -0.21 3.82
N VAL A 220 -7.01 0.85 4.12
CA VAL A 220 -7.54 2.21 4.20
C VAL A 220 -7.31 3.01 2.91
N ALA A 221 -6.55 2.46 1.96
CA ALA A 221 -6.36 3.02 0.63
C ALA A 221 -6.57 1.95 -0.44
N ALA A 222 -7.15 2.34 -1.58
CA ALA A 222 -7.32 1.44 -2.72
C ALA A 222 -5.98 1.19 -3.43
N PRO A 223 -5.74 -0.02 -3.98
CA PRO A 223 -4.68 -0.25 -4.95
C PRO A 223 -5.07 0.40 -6.30
N THR A 224 -4.83 1.70 -6.41
CA THR A 224 -5.45 2.58 -7.42
C THR A 224 -5.14 2.21 -8.86
N ALA A 225 -4.01 1.56 -9.15
CA ALA A 225 -3.71 1.03 -10.47
C ALA A 225 -4.73 -0.03 -10.94
N GLY A 226 -5.40 -0.68 -10.00
CA GLY A 226 -6.45 -1.66 -10.28
C GLY A 226 -7.82 -1.05 -10.62
N LEU A 227 -8.02 0.25 -10.39
CA LEU A 227 -9.30 0.91 -10.63
C LEU A 227 -9.69 0.99 -12.11
N HIS A 228 -8.72 0.86 -13.00
CA HIS A 228 -8.94 0.89 -14.45
C HIS A 228 -9.50 -0.40 -15.04
N PHE A 229 -9.31 -1.53 -14.34
CA PHE A 229 -9.74 -2.83 -14.84
C PHE A 229 -11.25 -2.97 -14.81
N THR A 230 -11.79 -3.46 -15.94
CA THR A 230 -13.18 -3.89 -16.12
C THR A 230 -13.22 -5.39 -16.35
N GLU A 231 -14.38 -6.03 -16.24
CA GLU A 231 -14.51 -7.45 -16.53
C GLU A 231 -14.10 -7.75 -17.99
N ASN A 232 -14.44 -6.85 -18.93
CA ASN A 232 -14.05 -6.99 -20.34
C ASN A 232 -12.53 -7.04 -20.52
N VAL A 233 -11.78 -6.18 -19.81
CA VAL A 233 -10.30 -6.18 -19.87
C VAL A 233 -9.75 -7.45 -19.23
N LEU A 234 -10.30 -7.89 -18.09
CA LEU A 234 -9.89 -9.14 -17.43
C LEU A 234 -10.18 -10.36 -18.28
N GLU A 235 -11.33 -10.40 -18.96
CA GLU A 235 -11.68 -11.47 -19.88
C GLU A 235 -10.75 -11.50 -21.11
N ALA A 236 -10.44 -10.34 -21.68
CA ALA A 236 -9.47 -10.25 -22.79
C ALA A 236 -8.07 -10.77 -22.40
N ILE A 237 -7.63 -10.52 -21.17
CA ILE A 237 -6.37 -11.05 -20.62
C ILE A 237 -6.44 -12.58 -20.50
N ARG A 238 -7.54 -13.13 -19.95
CA ARG A 238 -7.75 -14.58 -19.84
C ARG A 238 -7.80 -15.27 -21.20
N ASN A 239 -8.50 -14.66 -22.17
CA ASN A 239 -8.61 -15.16 -23.53
C ASN A 239 -7.26 -15.20 -24.28
N LYS A 240 -6.31 -14.35 -23.87
CA LYS A 240 -4.92 -14.37 -24.36
C LYS A 240 -4.09 -15.47 -23.70
N GLY A 241 -4.64 -16.24 -22.77
CA GLY A 241 -3.92 -17.29 -22.04
C GLY A 241 -3.01 -16.79 -20.91
N ILE A 242 -3.09 -15.49 -20.57
CA ILE A 242 -2.29 -14.90 -19.50
C ILE A 242 -2.87 -15.32 -18.14
N CYS A 243 -1.98 -15.83 -17.27
CA CYS A 243 -2.36 -16.24 -15.93
C CYS A 243 -2.66 -15.01 -15.07
N ILE A 244 -3.78 -15.02 -14.34
CA ILE A 244 -4.16 -13.99 -13.38
C ILE A 244 -4.06 -14.56 -11.98
N ASP A 245 -3.34 -13.86 -11.09
CA ASP A 245 -3.22 -14.25 -9.69
C ASP A 245 -3.30 -13.02 -8.75
N THR A 246 -3.38 -13.26 -7.44
CA THR A 246 -3.54 -12.20 -6.46
C THR A 246 -2.61 -12.37 -5.26
N VAL A 247 -2.23 -11.23 -4.69
CA VAL A 247 -1.65 -11.10 -3.35
C VAL A 247 -2.55 -10.16 -2.55
N CYS A 248 -2.49 -10.22 -1.22
CA CYS A 248 -3.24 -9.31 -0.36
C CYS A 248 -2.27 -8.50 0.49
N LEU A 249 -2.12 -7.21 0.20
CA LEU A 249 -1.40 -6.27 1.05
C LEU A 249 -2.37 -5.19 1.52
N HIS A 250 -2.49 -5.03 2.83
CA HIS A 250 -3.32 -3.99 3.43
C HIS A 250 -2.56 -2.66 3.45
N VAL A 251 -3.03 -1.73 2.62
CA VAL A 251 -2.41 -0.42 2.44
C VAL A 251 -2.77 0.49 3.60
N GLY A 252 -1.76 0.97 4.33
CA GLY A 252 -1.92 1.98 5.36
C GLY A 252 -2.06 3.40 4.81
N ALA A 253 -2.57 4.33 5.63
CA ALA A 253 -2.73 5.73 5.23
C ALA A 253 -1.40 6.49 5.02
N GLY A 254 -0.27 5.92 5.44
CA GLY A 254 1.05 6.49 5.18
C GLY A 254 1.36 6.71 3.70
N THR A 255 0.71 5.94 2.82
CA THR A 255 0.84 6.06 1.36
C THR A 255 0.38 7.43 0.82
N PHE A 256 -0.45 8.15 1.57
CA PHE A 256 -0.93 9.49 1.20
C PHE A 256 0.00 10.62 1.64
N LEU A 257 1.00 10.33 2.45
CA LEU A 257 1.88 11.35 3.02
C LEU A 257 3.13 11.52 2.15
N PRO A 258 3.49 12.77 1.79
CA PRO A 258 4.76 13.03 1.10
C PRO A 258 5.93 12.79 2.05
N VAL A 259 7.11 12.54 1.49
CA VAL A 259 8.36 12.49 2.26
C VAL A 259 8.67 13.90 2.76
N LYS A 260 8.78 14.05 4.08
CA LYS A 260 9.03 15.36 4.71
C LYS A 260 10.52 15.65 4.95
N SER A 261 11.34 14.60 5.00
CA SER A 261 12.78 14.72 5.18
C SER A 261 13.48 15.09 3.88
N SER A 262 14.59 15.82 3.96
CA SER A 262 15.43 16.15 2.79
C SER A 262 16.16 14.91 2.26
N LEU A 263 16.57 14.03 3.15
CA LEU A 263 17.21 12.75 2.81
C LEU A 263 16.19 11.61 2.95
N VAL A 264 16.14 10.74 1.95
CA VAL A 264 15.27 9.56 1.95
C VAL A 264 15.65 8.58 3.06
N SER A 265 16.92 8.55 3.46
CA SER A 265 17.42 7.73 4.59
C SER A 265 16.80 8.09 5.96
N GLU A 266 16.29 9.31 6.10
CA GLU A 266 15.64 9.79 7.32
C GLU A 266 14.13 9.52 7.33
N HIS A 267 13.56 9.15 6.18
CA HIS A 267 12.16 8.78 6.07
C HIS A 267 11.92 7.39 6.65
N THR A 268 10.84 7.23 7.42
CA THR A 268 10.45 5.95 8.00
C THR A 268 9.24 5.38 7.28
N MET A 269 9.41 4.21 6.66
CA MET A 269 8.30 3.47 6.06
C MET A 269 7.44 2.79 7.12
N HIS A 270 6.12 2.91 6.97
CA HIS A 270 5.18 2.15 7.79
C HIS A 270 5.24 0.66 7.43
N ARG A 271 4.98 -0.18 8.45
CA ARG A 271 4.79 -1.61 8.24
C ARG A 271 3.47 -1.85 7.52
N GLU A 272 3.50 -2.55 6.41
CA GLU A 272 2.29 -3.01 5.72
C GLU A 272 2.20 -4.53 5.80
N PRO A 273 1.15 -5.05 6.42
CA PRO A 273 0.93 -6.49 6.49
C PRO A 273 0.44 -7.00 5.14
N PHE A 274 0.91 -8.19 4.77
CA PHE A 274 0.47 -8.87 3.56
C PHE A 274 0.26 -10.37 3.79
N VAL A 275 -0.56 -10.97 2.94
CA VAL A 275 -0.88 -12.40 2.95
C VAL A 275 -0.63 -12.96 1.56
N VAL A 276 0.01 -14.14 1.51
CA VAL A 276 0.16 -14.93 0.29
C VAL A 276 -0.18 -16.40 0.59
N THR A 277 -0.74 -17.11 -0.39
CA THR A 277 -1.06 -18.54 -0.24
C THR A 277 0.11 -19.42 -0.69
N ALA A 278 0.21 -20.63 -0.14
CA ALA A 278 1.18 -21.64 -0.59
C ALA A 278 1.00 -21.96 -2.08
N ASP A 279 -0.25 -22.02 -2.54
CA ASP A 279 -0.56 -22.30 -3.95
C ASP A 279 -0.09 -21.18 -4.88
N PHE A 280 -0.25 -19.92 -4.48
CA PHE A 280 0.32 -18.79 -5.21
C PHE A 280 1.84 -18.92 -5.34
N LEU A 281 2.56 -19.21 -4.26
CA LEU A 281 4.01 -19.38 -4.26
C LEU A 281 4.45 -20.52 -5.19
N ARG A 282 3.73 -21.66 -5.18
CA ARG A 282 4.02 -22.79 -6.08
C ARG A 282 3.81 -22.40 -7.55
N ARG A 283 2.74 -21.67 -7.87
CA ARG A 283 2.52 -21.16 -9.24
C ARG A 283 3.58 -20.15 -9.66
N LEU A 284 3.99 -19.27 -8.74
CA LEU A 284 5.04 -18.27 -8.98
C LEU A 284 6.39 -18.95 -9.31
N ILE A 285 6.76 -20.01 -8.58
CA ILE A 285 7.99 -20.79 -8.86
C ILE A 285 7.90 -21.52 -10.20
N ALA A 286 6.74 -22.08 -10.52
CA ALA A 286 6.54 -22.84 -11.76
C ALA A 286 6.49 -21.94 -13.01
N HIS A 287 6.20 -20.64 -12.83
CA HIS A 287 6.08 -19.70 -13.93
C HIS A 287 7.45 -19.35 -14.54
N GLN A 288 7.56 -19.40 -15.85
CA GLN A 288 8.81 -19.12 -16.57
C GLN A 288 8.76 -17.84 -17.42
N GLY A 289 7.58 -17.22 -17.53
CA GLY A 289 7.37 -16.02 -18.33
C GLY A 289 7.56 -14.74 -17.53
N LYS A 290 7.08 -13.63 -18.09
CA LYS A 290 7.19 -12.30 -17.48
C LYS A 290 6.19 -12.11 -16.33
N LEU A 291 6.64 -11.48 -15.25
CA LEU A 291 5.81 -11.16 -14.10
C LEU A 291 5.36 -9.70 -14.15
N VAL A 292 4.06 -9.51 -14.24
CA VAL A 292 3.40 -8.20 -14.34
C VAL A 292 2.75 -7.86 -13.01
N ALA A 293 3.23 -6.83 -12.33
CA ALA A 293 2.62 -6.33 -11.10
C ALA A 293 1.64 -5.20 -11.41
N VAL A 294 0.44 -5.27 -10.85
CA VAL A 294 -0.53 -4.18 -10.91
C VAL A 294 -0.49 -3.38 -9.60
N GLY A 295 0.06 -2.19 -9.69
CA GLY A 295 0.26 -1.28 -8.57
C GLY A 295 1.58 -1.49 -7.80
N THR A 296 2.07 -0.41 -7.22
CA THR A 296 3.30 -0.40 -6.40
C THR A 296 3.19 -1.27 -5.15
N THR A 297 1.97 -1.49 -4.65
CA THR A 297 1.69 -2.41 -3.53
C THR A 297 1.97 -3.86 -3.89
N SER A 298 1.55 -4.29 -5.11
CA SER A 298 1.88 -5.63 -5.62
C SER A 298 3.38 -5.80 -5.81
N VAL A 299 4.08 -4.77 -6.34
CA VAL A 299 5.55 -4.78 -6.43
C VAL A 299 6.18 -4.98 -5.07
N ARG A 300 5.79 -4.19 -4.06
CA ARG A 300 6.39 -4.26 -2.72
C ARG A 300 6.14 -5.62 -2.07
N THR A 301 4.96 -6.21 -2.27
CA THR A 301 4.67 -7.56 -1.78
C THR A 301 5.58 -8.59 -2.44
N LEU A 302 5.59 -8.61 -3.78
CA LEU A 302 6.37 -9.58 -4.54
C LEU A 302 7.86 -9.50 -4.21
N GLU A 303 8.44 -8.32 -4.29
CA GLU A 303 9.85 -8.11 -3.99
C GLU A 303 10.19 -8.48 -2.54
N SER A 304 9.26 -8.31 -1.59
CA SER A 304 9.45 -8.73 -0.20
C SER A 304 9.54 -10.24 -0.03
N LEU A 305 8.90 -11.04 -0.92
CA LEU A 305 8.95 -12.51 -0.81
C LEU A 305 10.36 -13.06 -0.91
N TYR A 306 11.22 -12.45 -1.74
CA TYR A 306 12.62 -12.85 -1.81
C TYR A 306 13.30 -12.74 -0.44
N TYR A 307 13.15 -11.62 0.25
CA TYR A 307 13.79 -11.36 1.55
C TYR A 307 13.15 -12.18 2.68
N ILE A 308 11.84 -12.44 2.62
CA ILE A 308 11.17 -13.40 3.53
C ILE A 308 11.79 -14.79 3.35
N GLY A 309 12.01 -15.23 2.11
CA GLY A 309 12.64 -16.52 1.81
C GLY A 309 14.07 -16.60 2.34
N VAL A 310 14.85 -15.54 2.16
CA VAL A 310 16.19 -15.43 2.75
C VAL A 310 16.13 -15.54 4.28
N ASN A 311 15.18 -14.88 4.93
CA ASN A 311 14.97 -15.02 6.37
C ASN A 311 14.64 -16.46 6.77
N CYS A 312 13.81 -17.18 5.99
CA CYS A 312 13.53 -18.60 6.23
C CYS A 312 14.81 -19.45 6.14
N ILE A 313 15.69 -19.20 5.17
CA ILE A 313 16.96 -19.92 5.01
C ILE A 313 17.89 -19.65 6.19
N GLU A 314 18.08 -18.39 6.53
CA GLU A 314 19.11 -17.97 7.49
C GLU A 314 18.69 -18.05 8.95
N LYS A 315 17.39 -17.80 9.24
CA LYS A 315 16.83 -17.73 10.60
C LYS A 315 15.89 -18.90 10.94
N GLY A 316 15.45 -19.66 9.93
CA GLY A 316 14.53 -20.77 10.11
C GLY A 316 13.04 -20.37 10.19
N TYR A 317 12.70 -19.10 9.99
CA TYR A 317 11.32 -18.59 10.01
C TYR A 317 11.15 -17.31 9.17
N PRO A 318 9.94 -17.01 8.66
CA PRO A 318 9.66 -15.78 7.97
C PRO A 318 9.70 -14.61 8.97
N HIS A 319 10.54 -13.64 8.69
CA HIS A 319 10.64 -12.40 9.44
C HIS A 319 10.23 -11.24 8.56
N ASP A 320 9.58 -10.22 9.11
CA ASP A 320 9.24 -9.00 8.37
C ASP A 320 10.44 -8.41 7.65
N VAL A 321 10.19 -7.83 6.47
CA VAL A 321 11.23 -7.17 5.69
C VAL A 321 11.44 -5.75 6.22
N GLY A 322 12.67 -5.47 6.64
CA GLY A 322 13.09 -4.13 7.05
C GLY A 322 13.19 -3.17 5.87
N GLN A 323 13.10 -1.88 6.16
CA GLN A 323 13.11 -0.83 5.14
C GLN A 323 14.32 -0.89 4.22
N TRP A 324 15.50 -1.15 4.79
CA TRP A 324 16.80 -1.11 4.12
C TRP A 324 17.43 -2.48 3.90
N ASP A 325 16.73 -3.58 4.26
CA ASP A 325 17.25 -4.94 4.09
C ASP A 325 17.81 -5.20 2.68
N PRO A 326 17.20 -4.70 1.58
CA PRO A 326 17.73 -4.89 0.24
C PRO A 326 19.12 -4.32 -0.02
N TYR A 327 19.55 -3.34 0.77
CA TYR A 327 20.74 -2.53 0.51
C TYR A 327 21.91 -2.82 1.45
N ILE A 328 21.64 -3.46 2.59
CA ILE A 328 22.68 -3.69 3.62
C ILE A 328 23.70 -4.76 3.26
N ARG A 329 23.36 -5.65 2.33
CA ARG A 329 24.28 -6.67 1.78
C ARG A 329 23.72 -7.32 0.53
N SER A 330 24.60 -7.96 -0.24
CA SER A 330 24.18 -8.89 -1.29
C SER A 330 23.83 -10.24 -0.68
N TYR A 331 22.72 -10.82 -1.11
CA TYR A 331 22.25 -12.15 -0.72
C TYR A 331 22.59 -13.14 -1.83
N GLY A 332 23.30 -14.23 -1.51
CA GLY A 332 23.79 -15.21 -2.49
C GLY A 332 22.76 -16.26 -2.93
N TYR A 333 21.47 -16.09 -2.57
CA TYR A 333 20.42 -17.05 -2.88
C TYR A 333 19.67 -16.68 -4.16
N SER A 334 19.32 -17.70 -4.94
CA SER A 334 18.41 -17.55 -6.08
C SER A 334 16.97 -17.29 -5.61
N LEU A 335 16.14 -16.71 -6.49
CA LEU A 335 14.71 -16.52 -6.21
C LEU A 335 14.03 -17.86 -5.88
N THR A 336 14.35 -18.92 -6.65
CA THR A 336 13.76 -20.24 -6.45
C THR A 336 14.13 -20.84 -5.09
N GLU A 337 15.37 -20.70 -4.63
CA GLU A 337 15.78 -21.13 -3.28
C GLU A 337 15.00 -20.37 -2.19
N ALA A 338 14.90 -19.06 -2.32
CA ALA A 338 14.17 -18.22 -1.37
C ALA A 338 12.69 -18.61 -1.28
N LEU A 339 12.00 -18.73 -2.42
CA LEU A 339 10.58 -19.08 -2.43
C LEU A 339 10.31 -20.52 -1.93
N ASN A 340 11.18 -21.48 -2.28
CA ASN A 340 11.08 -22.85 -1.76
C ASN A 340 11.29 -22.92 -0.24
N ALA A 341 12.13 -22.06 0.33
CA ALA A 341 12.31 -21.98 1.78
C ALA A 341 11.02 -21.51 2.49
N ILE A 342 10.29 -20.56 1.90
CA ILE A 342 8.97 -20.16 2.43
C ILE A 342 8.01 -21.35 2.39
N ILE A 343 7.89 -22.04 1.25
CA ILE A 343 7.00 -23.21 1.10
C ILE A 343 7.37 -24.29 2.11
N SER A 344 8.65 -24.62 2.25
CA SER A 344 9.11 -25.61 3.22
C SER A 344 8.74 -25.27 4.65
N TYR A 345 8.85 -23.99 5.03
CA TYR A 345 8.41 -23.51 6.33
C TYR A 345 6.89 -23.67 6.50
N MET A 346 6.10 -23.26 5.50
CA MET A 346 4.64 -23.35 5.53
C MET A 346 4.18 -24.81 5.64
N ASP A 347 4.73 -25.71 4.82
CA ASP A 347 4.41 -27.14 4.83
C ASP A 347 4.76 -27.78 6.18
N ALA A 348 5.93 -27.46 6.77
CA ALA A 348 6.34 -27.93 8.08
C ALA A 348 5.43 -27.48 9.22
N LYS A 349 4.73 -26.36 9.04
CA LYS A 349 3.78 -25.79 10.02
C LYS A 349 2.31 -26.09 9.69
N GLY A 350 2.02 -26.73 8.56
CA GLY A 350 0.66 -26.97 8.08
C GLY A 350 -0.10 -25.68 7.74
N LEU A 351 0.58 -24.68 7.17
CA LEU A 351 0.02 -23.38 6.84
C LEU A 351 -0.36 -23.31 5.36
N ASP A 352 -1.61 -22.98 5.07
CA ASP A 352 -2.07 -22.69 3.71
C ASP A 352 -1.78 -21.26 3.29
N GLN A 353 -1.57 -20.36 4.26
CA GLN A 353 -1.29 -18.94 4.05
C GLN A 353 -0.12 -18.49 4.92
N LEU A 354 0.72 -17.65 4.35
CA LEU A 354 1.76 -16.91 5.05
C LEU A 354 1.28 -15.49 5.31
N GLN A 355 1.30 -15.08 6.56
CA GLN A 355 1.15 -13.68 6.98
C GLN A 355 2.54 -13.12 7.31
N ALA A 356 2.88 -12.00 6.74
CA ALA A 356 4.14 -11.30 6.97
C ALA A 356 3.94 -9.78 6.84
N GLY A 357 4.97 -9.01 7.16
CA GLY A 357 4.96 -7.57 7.02
C GLY A 357 6.14 -7.05 6.22
N THR A 358 5.94 -5.92 5.57
CA THR A 358 7.01 -5.23 4.86
C THR A 358 7.07 -3.75 5.18
N ARG A 359 8.30 -3.26 5.35
CA ARG A 359 8.65 -1.84 5.32
C ARG A 359 9.53 -1.51 4.12
N ILE A 360 9.68 -2.44 3.18
CA ILE A 360 10.60 -2.29 2.05
C ILE A 360 10.42 -0.93 1.38
N ILE A 361 11.51 -0.20 1.22
CA ILE A 361 11.60 0.96 0.35
C ILE A 361 12.35 0.57 -0.92
N ILE A 362 11.80 0.93 -2.07
CA ILE A 362 12.43 0.67 -3.37
C ILE A 362 12.89 2.02 -3.92
N VAL A 363 14.19 2.17 -4.04
CA VAL A 363 14.84 3.41 -4.49
C VAL A 363 15.84 3.11 -5.61
N PRO A 364 16.29 4.09 -6.38
CA PRO A 364 17.31 3.90 -7.42
C PRO A 364 18.51 3.08 -6.93
N GLY A 365 18.92 2.11 -7.74
CA GLY A 365 19.91 1.11 -7.39
C GLY A 365 19.35 -0.19 -6.83
N TYR A 366 18.02 -0.29 -6.63
CA TYR A 366 17.36 -1.55 -6.27
C TYR A 366 17.46 -2.57 -7.40
N ASP A 367 17.85 -3.79 -7.06
CA ASP A 367 17.89 -4.94 -7.97
C ASP A 367 16.62 -5.77 -7.84
N PHE A 368 15.68 -5.58 -8.79
CA PHE A 368 14.40 -6.28 -8.81
C PHE A 368 14.59 -7.78 -9.00
N LYS A 369 13.97 -8.57 -8.13
CA LYS A 369 14.09 -10.03 -8.09
C LYS A 369 12.95 -10.76 -8.83
N ILE A 370 11.76 -10.13 -8.87
CA ILE A 370 10.53 -10.79 -9.31
C ILE A 370 9.85 -10.04 -10.45
N VAL A 371 9.68 -8.73 -10.33
CA VAL A 371 8.79 -7.96 -11.22
C VAL A 371 9.51 -7.52 -12.51
N ASP A 372 8.94 -7.88 -13.66
CA ASP A 372 9.44 -7.48 -15.00
C ASP A 372 8.66 -6.31 -15.62
N VAL A 373 7.35 -6.25 -15.35
CA VAL A 373 6.45 -5.24 -15.92
C VAL A 373 5.59 -4.66 -14.80
N LEU A 374 5.41 -3.34 -14.81
CA LEU A 374 4.61 -2.62 -13.81
C LEU A 374 3.47 -1.86 -14.49
N VAL A 375 2.23 -2.14 -14.08
CA VAL A 375 1.06 -1.32 -14.40
C VAL A 375 0.77 -0.42 -13.20
N THR A 376 0.80 0.91 -13.39
CA THR A 376 0.64 1.85 -12.28
C THR A 376 0.07 3.19 -12.73
N ASN A 377 -0.44 3.99 -11.77
CA ASN A 377 -0.81 5.38 -11.98
C ASN A 377 0.42 6.29 -11.92
N PHE A 378 0.25 7.57 -12.26
CA PHE A 378 1.25 8.60 -12.02
C PHE A 378 1.20 9.04 -10.55
N HIS A 379 2.37 9.25 -9.95
CA HIS A 379 2.53 9.50 -8.51
C HIS A 379 2.90 10.96 -8.23
N GLN A 380 2.66 11.39 -6.99
CA GLN A 380 3.01 12.73 -6.54
C GLN A 380 4.52 12.99 -6.62
N PRO A 381 4.95 14.25 -6.87
CA PRO A 381 6.34 14.65 -6.69
C PRO A 381 6.79 14.38 -5.24
N GLN A 382 8.08 14.16 -5.07
CA GLN A 382 8.73 13.93 -3.78
C GLN A 382 8.09 12.80 -2.94
N SER A 383 7.63 11.73 -3.62
CA SER A 383 7.03 10.56 -2.98
C SER A 383 7.91 9.32 -3.08
N THR A 384 7.78 8.41 -2.11
CA THR A 384 8.43 7.09 -2.15
C THR A 384 7.99 6.26 -3.34
N LEU A 385 6.78 6.51 -3.85
CA LEU A 385 6.25 5.84 -5.04
C LEU A 385 6.98 6.30 -6.31
N LEU A 386 7.32 7.58 -6.42
CA LEU A 386 8.12 8.08 -7.54
C LEU A 386 9.56 7.55 -7.51
N LEU A 387 10.13 7.34 -6.30
CA LEU A 387 11.41 6.67 -6.14
C LEU A 387 11.37 5.24 -6.68
N LEU A 388 10.30 4.48 -6.39
CA LEU A 388 10.09 3.14 -6.93
C LEU A 388 10.02 3.15 -8.46
N ILE A 389 9.28 4.09 -9.05
CA ILE A 389 9.21 4.23 -10.51
C ILE A 389 10.59 4.56 -11.09
N SER A 390 11.33 5.45 -10.44
CA SER A 390 12.70 5.78 -10.87
C SER A 390 13.64 4.57 -10.80
N ALA A 391 13.55 3.78 -9.74
CA ALA A 391 14.30 2.53 -9.62
C ALA A 391 13.93 1.54 -10.75
N PHE A 392 12.63 1.39 -11.00
CA PHE A 392 12.12 0.47 -12.02
C PHE A 392 12.57 0.83 -13.44
N LEU A 393 12.63 2.13 -13.74
CA LEU A 393 13.03 2.69 -15.04
C LEU A 393 14.50 3.08 -15.09
N LYS A 394 15.35 2.64 -14.16
CA LYS A 394 16.79 2.97 -14.10
C LYS A 394 17.09 4.48 -14.25
N GLY A 395 16.20 5.33 -13.74
CA GLY A 395 16.33 6.79 -13.77
C GLY A 395 15.55 7.51 -14.87
N GLU A 396 14.98 6.80 -15.85
CA GLU A 396 14.27 7.41 -17.00
C GLU A 396 12.84 7.91 -16.65
N TRP A 397 12.50 7.99 -15.37
CA TRP A 397 11.18 8.45 -14.93
C TRP A 397 10.80 9.83 -15.44
N LYS A 398 11.78 10.76 -15.58
CA LYS A 398 11.54 12.13 -16.07
C LYS A 398 10.97 12.13 -17.47
N GLN A 399 11.56 11.34 -18.37
CA GLN A 399 11.04 11.19 -19.75
C GLN A 399 9.58 10.75 -19.76
N VAL A 400 9.22 9.78 -18.92
CA VAL A 400 7.85 9.26 -18.82
C VAL A 400 6.89 10.34 -18.30
N TYR A 401 7.28 11.07 -17.26
CA TYR A 401 6.43 12.09 -16.63
C TYR A 401 6.32 13.36 -17.50
N ASP A 402 7.41 13.79 -18.15
CA ASP A 402 7.40 14.92 -19.10
C ASP A 402 6.49 14.60 -20.30
N TYR A 403 6.58 13.36 -20.82
CA TYR A 403 5.67 12.92 -21.88
C TYR A 403 4.21 12.94 -21.42
N ALA A 404 3.92 12.43 -20.22
CA ALA A 404 2.56 12.39 -19.68
C ALA A 404 1.99 13.82 -19.52
N LEU A 405 2.77 14.74 -18.96
CA LEU A 405 2.37 16.15 -18.82
C LEU A 405 2.15 16.82 -20.18
N GLY A 406 3.03 16.56 -21.15
CA GLY A 406 2.96 17.13 -22.50
C GLY A 406 1.82 16.56 -23.37
N ASN A 407 1.26 15.38 -23.02
CA ASN A 407 0.21 14.69 -23.76
C ASN A 407 -1.13 14.59 -23.01
N ASP A 408 -1.40 15.53 -22.10
CA ASP A 408 -2.67 15.67 -21.40
C ASP A 408 -3.11 14.44 -20.62
N PHE A 409 -2.18 13.71 -20.00
CA PHE A 409 -2.51 12.67 -19.04
C PHE A 409 -3.01 13.29 -17.73
N ARG A 410 -3.93 12.59 -17.07
CA ARG A 410 -4.42 12.91 -15.75
C ARG A 410 -3.63 12.12 -14.70
N PHE A 411 -3.43 12.70 -13.55
CA PHE A 411 -2.52 12.18 -12.53
C PHE A 411 -3.27 11.67 -11.29
N LEU A 412 -2.58 10.86 -10.50
CA LEU A 412 -2.95 10.30 -9.20
C LEU A 412 -4.08 9.26 -9.28
N SER A 413 -4.83 9.04 -8.17
CA SER A 413 -5.71 7.89 -7.97
C SER A 413 -6.77 7.67 -9.05
N TYR A 414 -7.43 8.71 -9.50
CA TYR A 414 -8.46 8.66 -10.55
C TYR A 414 -7.91 9.10 -11.92
N GLY A 415 -6.60 9.29 -12.00
CA GLY A 415 -5.88 9.68 -13.21
C GLY A 415 -5.83 8.59 -14.27
N ASP A 416 -4.87 8.73 -15.16
CA ASP A 416 -4.59 7.75 -16.21
C ASP A 416 -3.51 6.76 -15.73
N SER A 417 -3.27 5.71 -16.49
CA SER A 417 -2.38 4.62 -16.13
C SER A 417 -1.12 4.60 -17.01
N SER A 418 -0.12 3.85 -16.56
CA SER A 418 1.07 3.52 -17.34
C SER A 418 1.36 2.01 -17.25
N ILE A 419 1.91 1.44 -18.32
CA ILE A 419 2.53 0.12 -18.37
C ILE A 419 4.02 0.31 -18.68
N LEU A 420 4.85 -0.10 -17.75
CA LEU A 420 6.29 0.13 -17.74
C LEU A 420 7.01 -1.21 -17.83
N PHE A 421 7.90 -1.34 -18.81
CA PHE A 421 8.72 -2.53 -19.00
C PHE A 421 10.12 -2.28 -18.48
N ARG A 422 10.62 -3.19 -17.63
CA ARG A 422 11.99 -3.16 -17.14
C ARG A 422 12.93 -3.76 -18.18
N GLU A 423 13.96 -3.03 -18.55
CA GLU A 423 15.03 -3.43 -19.43
C GLU A 423 16.21 -4.08 -18.70
#